data_da0c66eb059a6332b9237ad96621c483
#
_entry.id   da0c66eb059a6332b9237ad96621c483
#
_cell.length_a   1.000
_cell.length_b   1.000
_cell.length_c   1.000
_cell.angle_alpha   90.00
_cell.angle_beta   90.00
_cell.angle_gamma   90.00
#
_symmetry.space_group_name_H-M   'P 1'
#
loop_
_entity.id
_entity.type
_entity.pdbx_description
1 polymer ?
#
loop_
_entity_poly.entity_id
_entity_poly.type
_entity_poly.pdbx_seq_one_letter_code
_entity_poly.pdbx_strand_id
1 'polypeptide(L)'
;MKRNFAHKITSALSAVIVLLFAAALFTKCASTMTPTGGPKDTIPPVIVLMNPNNFTTEVDTLHPPKIYIEFDEYVQIKDQQKELFTSPAMKKKPSVIRRGRGIVVTIKDTLKPNTTYAINFGSSILDNNEGNPLHSMRYVFSTGKEVDSMYMSGYTADSYKADSV
;
A
#
# COMPACT_ATOMS: atom_id res chain seq x y z
N MET A 1 71.82 41.06 6.40
CA MET A 1 70.35 41.27 6.56
C MET A 1 69.52 40.71 5.40
N LYS A 2 69.99 40.70 4.17
CA LYS A 2 69.28 40.21 2.95
C LYS A 2 69.07 38.68 2.90
N ARG A 3 69.92 37.85 3.48
CA ARG A 3 69.89 36.39 3.40
C ARG A 3 68.78 35.76 4.21
N ASN A 4 68.42 36.35 5.37
CA ASN A 4 67.30 35.86 6.23
C ASN A 4 65.89 36.22 5.66
N PHE A 5 65.82 37.25 4.82
CA PHE A 5 64.60 37.67 4.17
C PHE A 5 64.20 36.69 3.00
N ALA A 6 65.22 36.29 2.23
CA ALA A 6 65.01 35.31 1.14
C ALA A 6 64.56 33.93 1.68
N HIS A 7 65.17 33.46 2.80
CA HIS A 7 64.71 32.20 3.43
C HIS A 7 63.29 32.23 3.95
N LYS A 8 62.84 33.38 4.50
CA LYS A 8 61.46 33.53 4.95
C LYS A 8 60.49 33.52 3.78
N ILE A 9 60.82 34.10 2.64
CA ILE A 9 59.96 34.10 1.46
C ILE A 9 59.88 32.68 0.85
N THR A 10 61.01 31.96 0.76
CA THR A 10 60.98 30.60 0.22
C THR A 10 60.24 29.63 1.12
N SER A 11 60.32 29.76 2.45
CA SER A 11 59.58 28.92 3.37
C SER A 11 58.07 29.25 3.36
N ALA A 12 57.68 30.50 3.22
CA ALA A 12 56.30 30.88 3.07
C ALA A 12 55.70 30.38 1.74
N LEU A 13 56.46 30.46 0.65
CA LEU A 13 56.01 29.96 -0.63
C LEU A 13 55.85 28.44 -0.65
N SER A 14 56.79 27.70 -0.02
CA SER A 14 56.66 26.25 0.08
C SER A 14 55.47 25.83 0.95
N ALA A 15 55.18 26.55 2.04
CA ALA A 15 54.00 26.28 2.87
C ALA A 15 52.67 26.50 2.10
N VAL A 16 52.59 27.54 1.29
CA VAL A 16 51.43 27.80 0.43
C VAL A 16 51.25 26.71 -0.62
N ILE A 17 52.31 26.27 -1.25
CA ILE A 17 52.25 25.17 -2.25
C ILE A 17 51.79 23.85 -1.60
N VAL A 18 52.28 23.52 -0.41
CA VAL A 18 51.83 22.32 0.33
C VAL A 18 50.35 22.43 0.72
N LEU A 19 49.93 23.63 1.14
CA LEU A 19 48.51 23.86 1.50
C LEU A 19 47.57 23.69 0.28
N LEU A 20 47.97 24.24 -0.87
CA LEU A 20 47.22 24.09 -2.11
C LEU A 20 47.17 22.65 -2.61
N PHE A 21 48.26 21.92 -2.45
CA PHE A 21 48.32 20.50 -2.81
C PHE A 21 47.45 19.65 -1.87
N ALA A 22 47.50 19.95 -0.56
CA ALA A 22 46.59 19.31 0.40
C ALA A 22 45.13 19.61 0.11
N ALA A 23 44.79 20.85 -0.21
CA ALA A 23 43.40 21.24 -0.58
C ALA A 23 42.92 20.49 -1.83
N ALA A 24 43.78 20.28 -2.83
CA ALA A 24 43.42 19.53 -4.04
C ALA A 24 43.15 18.05 -3.79
N LEU A 25 43.74 17.47 -2.73
CA LEU A 25 43.45 16.07 -2.36
C LEU A 25 42.09 15.86 -1.70
N PHE A 26 41.47 16.92 -1.17
CA PHE A 26 40.14 16.84 -0.57
C PHE A 26 38.98 17.10 -1.55
N THR A 27 39.26 17.46 -2.80
CA THR A 27 38.24 17.65 -3.83
C THR A 27 37.78 16.31 -4.47
N LYS A 28 37.68 15.24 -3.69
CA LYS A 28 36.96 14.08 -4.15
C LYS A 28 35.47 14.43 -4.08
N CYS A 29 34.92 14.88 -5.21
CA CYS A 29 33.47 14.91 -5.39
C CYS A 29 32.94 13.52 -5.13
N ALA A 30 32.20 13.35 -4.03
CA ALA A 30 31.36 12.19 -3.86
C ALA A 30 30.39 12.15 -5.05
N SER A 31 30.53 11.15 -5.91
CA SER A 31 29.56 10.93 -6.99
C SER A 31 28.22 10.63 -6.35
N THR A 32 27.30 11.60 -6.36
CA THR A 32 25.91 11.41 -5.97
C THR A 32 25.14 10.78 -7.13
N MET A 33 25.62 9.64 -7.62
CA MET A 33 24.74 8.84 -8.48
C MET A 33 23.62 8.33 -7.59
N THR A 34 22.43 8.83 -7.84
CA THR A 34 21.22 8.24 -7.29
C THR A 34 21.23 6.76 -7.65
N PRO A 35 21.15 5.83 -6.68
CA PRO A 35 21.08 4.42 -7.02
C PRO A 35 19.91 4.21 -7.96
N THR A 36 20.16 3.76 -9.16
CA THR A 36 19.13 3.31 -10.08
C THR A 36 18.57 2.04 -9.44
N GLY A 37 17.37 2.15 -8.86
CA GLY A 37 16.66 1.01 -8.29
C GLY A 37 16.56 -0.12 -9.30
N GLY A 38 16.34 -1.34 -8.83
CA GLY A 38 16.03 -2.49 -9.67
C GLY A 38 14.80 -2.25 -10.55
N PRO A 39 14.38 -3.25 -11.34
CA PRO A 39 13.12 -3.17 -12.08
C PRO A 39 11.97 -2.80 -11.14
N LYS A 40 11.09 -1.91 -11.59
CA LYS A 40 9.92 -1.51 -10.80
C LYS A 40 9.05 -2.76 -10.55
N ASP A 41 8.67 -2.96 -9.28
CA ASP A 41 7.72 -4.01 -8.94
C ASP A 41 6.33 -3.66 -9.52
N THR A 42 5.66 -4.65 -10.07
CA THR A 42 4.32 -4.53 -10.66
C THR A 42 3.34 -5.52 -10.03
N ILE A 43 3.76 -6.24 -9.00
CA ILE A 43 2.96 -7.25 -8.33
C ILE A 43 2.11 -6.59 -7.25
N PRO A 44 0.79 -6.80 -7.22
CA PRO A 44 -0.06 -6.31 -6.15
C PRO A 44 0.13 -7.12 -4.87
N PRO A 45 -0.22 -6.55 -3.69
CA PRO A 45 -0.16 -7.25 -2.41
C PRO A 45 -0.95 -8.56 -2.43
N VAL A 46 -0.43 -9.60 -1.78
CA VAL A 46 -1.08 -10.89 -1.66
C VAL A 46 -1.61 -11.09 -0.23
N ILE A 47 -2.83 -11.58 -0.10
CA ILE A 47 -3.45 -11.86 1.18
C ILE A 47 -2.82 -13.12 1.80
N VAL A 48 -2.26 -12.98 3.00
CA VAL A 48 -1.63 -14.07 3.76
C VAL A 48 -2.59 -14.66 4.80
N LEU A 49 -3.38 -13.79 5.45
CA LEU A 49 -4.27 -14.20 6.54
C LEU A 49 -5.54 -13.35 6.56
N MET A 50 -6.67 -13.99 6.84
CA MET A 50 -7.91 -13.33 7.23
C MET A 50 -8.40 -13.88 8.55
N ASN A 51 -8.72 -13.02 9.51
CA ASN A 51 -9.29 -13.41 10.80
C ASN A 51 -10.43 -12.45 11.19
N PRO A 52 -11.72 -12.93 11.31
CA PRO A 52 -12.19 -14.27 10.95
C PRO A 52 -11.94 -14.63 9.48
N ASN A 53 -11.96 -15.93 9.19
CA ASN A 53 -11.77 -16.41 7.82
C ASN A 53 -12.85 -15.86 6.88
N ASN A 54 -12.51 -15.76 5.61
CA ASN A 54 -13.50 -15.47 4.57
C ASN A 54 -14.58 -16.58 4.57
N PHE A 55 -15.83 -16.21 4.31
CA PHE A 55 -17.01 -17.07 4.40
C PHE A 55 -17.36 -17.56 5.81
N THR A 56 -16.96 -16.83 6.86
CA THR A 56 -17.41 -17.10 8.24
C THR A 56 -18.92 -16.94 8.35
N THR A 57 -19.54 -17.86 9.07
CA THR A 57 -20.99 -17.89 9.36
C THR A 57 -21.27 -17.54 10.81
N GLU A 58 -22.57 -17.37 11.14
CA GLU A 58 -23.04 -17.11 12.52
C GLU A 58 -22.41 -15.87 13.16
N VAL A 59 -22.12 -14.86 12.35
CA VAL A 59 -21.57 -13.57 12.82
C VAL A 59 -22.62 -12.84 13.64
N ASP A 60 -22.24 -12.38 14.84
CA ASP A 60 -23.11 -11.60 15.72
C ASP A 60 -23.62 -10.34 15.02
N THR A 61 -24.93 -10.15 15.04
CA THR A 61 -25.61 -9.03 14.39
C THR A 61 -25.43 -7.70 15.10
N LEU A 62 -25.23 -7.72 16.42
CA LEU A 62 -25.09 -6.53 17.27
C LEU A 62 -23.62 -6.17 17.49
N HIS A 63 -22.79 -7.18 17.63
CA HIS A 63 -21.37 -7.02 17.94
C HIS A 63 -20.50 -7.80 16.94
N PRO A 64 -20.54 -7.45 15.64
CA PRO A 64 -19.73 -8.14 14.66
C PRO A 64 -18.24 -8.02 14.98
N PRO A 65 -17.46 -9.10 14.79
CA PRO A 65 -16.03 -9.10 15.09
C PRO A 65 -15.30 -8.10 14.19
N LYS A 66 -14.16 -7.59 14.67
CA LYS A 66 -13.23 -6.87 13.82
C LYS A 66 -12.56 -7.87 12.88
N ILE A 67 -12.51 -7.54 11.61
CA ILE A 67 -11.89 -8.38 10.59
C ILE A 67 -10.46 -7.88 10.41
N TYR A 68 -9.49 -8.75 10.63
CA TYR A 68 -8.08 -8.49 10.36
C TYR A 68 -7.67 -9.21 9.07
N ILE A 69 -7.05 -8.48 8.16
CA ILE A 69 -6.54 -9.03 6.90
C ILE A 69 -5.08 -8.64 6.79
N GLU A 70 -4.20 -9.63 6.71
CA GLU A 70 -2.75 -9.46 6.59
C GLU A 70 -2.29 -9.76 5.17
N PHE A 71 -1.32 -8.97 4.72
CA PHE A 71 -0.68 -9.09 3.42
C PHE A 71 0.79 -9.48 3.57
N ASP A 72 1.40 -9.96 2.51
CA ASP A 72 2.81 -10.30 2.42
C ASP A 72 3.71 -9.07 2.54
N GLU A 73 3.17 -7.88 2.23
CA GLU A 73 3.87 -6.60 2.26
C GLU A 73 3.06 -5.49 2.96
N TYR A 74 3.67 -4.30 3.10
CA TYR A 74 2.97 -3.12 3.61
C TYR A 74 2.02 -2.56 2.57
N VAL A 75 0.80 -2.22 3.00
CA VAL A 75 -0.24 -1.70 2.13
C VAL A 75 -0.63 -0.27 2.48
N GLN A 76 -1.17 0.44 1.50
CA GLN A 76 -1.84 1.74 1.66
C GLN A 76 -3.35 1.56 1.43
N ILE A 77 -4.14 2.44 2.04
CA ILE A 77 -5.58 2.54 1.80
C ILE A 77 -5.84 3.86 1.10
N LYS A 78 -6.39 3.80 -0.11
CA LYS A 78 -6.66 4.98 -0.93
C LYS A 78 -8.10 4.98 -1.41
N ASP A 79 -8.68 6.16 -1.57
CA ASP A 79 -10.04 6.37 -2.11
C ASP A 79 -11.14 5.50 -1.48
N GLN A 80 -10.98 5.13 -0.19
CA GLN A 80 -11.88 4.25 0.55
C GLN A 80 -13.36 4.64 0.40
N GLN A 81 -13.68 5.93 0.34
CA GLN A 81 -15.05 6.39 0.23
C GLN A 81 -15.72 6.05 -1.11
N LYS A 82 -14.93 5.94 -2.18
CA LYS A 82 -15.40 5.62 -3.53
C LYS A 82 -15.37 4.12 -3.78
N GLU A 83 -14.28 3.47 -3.37
CA GLU A 83 -13.98 2.08 -3.70
C GLU A 83 -14.67 1.08 -2.78
N LEU A 84 -14.85 1.44 -1.48
CA LEU A 84 -15.44 0.53 -0.51
C LEU A 84 -16.96 0.54 -0.61
N PHE A 85 -17.54 -0.61 -0.87
CA PHE A 85 -18.99 -0.81 -0.85
C PHE A 85 -19.35 -2.16 -0.24
N THR A 86 -20.60 -2.26 0.24
CA THR A 86 -21.14 -3.48 0.88
C THR A 86 -22.40 -3.94 0.18
N SER A 87 -22.60 -5.23 0.13
CA SER A 87 -23.82 -5.85 -0.35
C SER A 87 -24.30 -6.87 0.70
N PRO A 88 -25.50 -6.75 1.24
CA PRO A 88 -26.40 -5.59 1.14
C PRO A 88 -25.79 -4.29 1.64
N ALA A 89 -26.31 -3.15 1.17
CA ALA A 89 -25.82 -1.84 1.58
C ALA A 89 -26.02 -1.63 3.09
N MET A 90 -24.95 -1.23 3.79
CA MET A 90 -24.98 -0.86 5.20
C MET A 90 -25.30 0.64 5.33
N LYS A 91 -26.06 1.01 6.38
CA LYS A 91 -26.36 2.42 6.69
C LYS A 91 -25.06 3.19 7.04
N LYS A 92 -24.16 2.54 7.76
CA LYS A 92 -22.86 3.07 8.11
C LYS A 92 -21.78 2.22 7.43
N LYS A 93 -21.02 2.82 6.52
CA LYS A 93 -19.89 2.12 5.87
C LYS A 93 -18.91 1.57 6.91
N PRO A 94 -18.37 0.38 6.70
CA PRO A 94 -17.28 -0.14 7.53
C PRO A 94 -16.08 0.82 7.54
N SER A 95 -15.40 0.89 8.66
CA SER A 95 -14.15 1.63 8.79
C SER A 95 -12.98 0.71 8.53
N VAL A 96 -12.09 1.09 7.64
CA VAL A 96 -10.85 0.34 7.35
C VAL A 96 -9.67 1.17 7.79
N ILE A 97 -8.82 0.61 8.63
CA ILE A 97 -7.59 1.24 9.11
C ILE A 97 -6.40 0.32 8.89
N ARG A 98 -5.25 0.89 8.58
CA ARG A 98 -3.99 0.13 8.45
C ARG A 98 -3.46 -0.26 9.82
N ARG A 99 -2.95 -1.49 9.93
CA ARG A 99 -2.25 -2.00 11.13
C ARG A 99 -1.10 -2.91 10.72
N GLY A 100 0.12 -2.44 10.84
CA GLY A 100 1.29 -3.18 10.38
C GLY A 100 1.25 -3.44 8.87
N ARG A 101 1.44 -4.69 8.46
CA ARG A 101 1.30 -5.16 7.07
C ARG A 101 -0.15 -5.50 6.68
N GLY A 102 -1.10 -5.19 7.54
CA GLY A 102 -2.49 -5.55 7.31
C GLY A 102 -3.43 -4.38 7.50
N ILE A 103 -4.71 -4.69 7.39
CA ILE A 103 -5.83 -3.80 7.63
C ILE A 103 -6.77 -4.38 8.69
N VAL A 104 -7.41 -3.50 9.43
CA VAL A 104 -8.51 -3.85 10.34
C VAL A 104 -9.79 -3.22 9.82
N VAL A 105 -10.78 -4.04 9.55
CA VAL A 105 -12.11 -3.62 9.15
C VAL A 105 -13.03 -3.69 10.35
N THR A 106 -13.71 -2.58 10.65
CA THR A 106 -14.66 -2.49 11.74
C THR A 106 -16.03 -2.17 11.18
N ILE A 107 -16.97 -3.08 11.38
CA ILE A 107 -18.38 -2.89 11.02
C ILE A 107 -19.03 -2.04 12.11
N LYS A 108 -19.69 -0.96 11.71
CA LYS A 108 -20.30 0.02 12.62
C LYS A 108 -21.83 0.01 12.58
N ASP A 109 -22.39 -0.87 11.80
CA ASP A 109 -23.85 -1.01 11.60
C ASP A 109 -24.38 -2.25 12.32
N THR A 110 -25.66 -2.24 12.66
CA THR A 110 -26.37 -3.44 13.10
C THR A 110 -26.73 -4.27 11.88
N LEU A 111 -26.35 -5.52 11.90
CA LEU A 111 -26.55 -6.43 10.79
C LEU A 111 -27.95 -7.07 10.84
N LYS A 112 -28.50 -7.42 9.68
CA LYS A 112 -29.73 -8.19 9.60
C LYS A 112 -29.45 -9.67 9.92
N PRO A 113 -30.35 -10.38 10.60
CA PRO A 113 -30.22 -11.80 10.81
C PRO A 113 -30.33 -12.59 9.49
N ASN A 114 -29.77 -13.79 9.46
CA ASN A 114 -29.82 -14.70 8.31
C ASN A 114 -29.51 -14.03 6.97
N THR A 115 -28.43 -13.24 6.95
CA THR A 115 -28.09 -12.41 5.77
C THR A 115 -26.60 -12.58 5.47
N THR A 116 -26.29 -12.85 4.21
CA THR A 116 -24.92 -12.85 3.70
C THR A 116 -24.50 -11.44 3.31
N TYR A 117 -23.35 -11.02 3.82
CA TYR A 117 -22.75 -9.72 3.53
C TYR A 117 -21.45 -9.89 2.75
N ALA A 118 -21.25 -9.04 1.78
CA ALA A 118 -19.99 -8.89 1.07
C ALA A 118 -19.44 -7.48 1.26
N ILE A 119 -18.21 -7.35 1.69
CA ILE A 119 -17.46 -6.09 1.73
C ILE A 119 -16.49 -6.11 0.55
N ASN A 120 -16.70 -5.25 -0.40
CA ASN A 120 -15.86 -5.10 -1.58
C ASN A 120 -14.92 -3.91 -1.37
N PHE A 121 -13.66 -4.12 -1.62
CA PHE A 121 -12.61 -3.10 -1.42
C PHE A 121 -12.25 -2.38 -2.72
N GLY A 122 -12.76 -2.87 -3.87
CA GLY A 122 -12.43 -2.30 -5.18
C GLY A 122 -10.93 -2.31 -5.44
N SER A 123 -10.39 -1.15 -5.73
CA SER A 123 -8.94 -0.89 -5.88
C SER A 123 -8.36 -0.07 -4.74
N SER A 124 -9.01 -0.07 -3.55
CA SER A 124 -8.59 0.79 -2.43
C SER A 124 -7.34 0.31 -1.70
N ILE A 125 -6.97 -0.95 -1.84
CA ILE A 125 -5.79 -1.54 -1.22
C ILE A 125 -4.66 -1.58 -2.26
N LEU A 126 -3.55 -0.90 -1.96
CA LEU A 126 -2.39 -0.81 -2.83
C LEU A 126 -1.14 -1.20 -2.04
N ASP A 127 -0.09 -1.67 -2.71
CA ASP A 127 1.22 -1.76 -2.08
C ASP A 127 1.73 -0.38 -1.64
N ASN A 128 2.64 -0.37 -0.68
CA ASN A 128 3.11 0.88 -0.08
C ASN A 128 4.17 1.59 -0.93
N ASN A 129 4.88 0.88 -1.78
CA ASN A 129 6.05 1.40 -2.49
C ASN A 129 5.70 1.89 -3.88
N GLU A 130 5.18 1.03 -4.72
CA GLU A 130 4.90 1.29 -6.13
C GLU A 130 3.46 1.73 -6.39
N GLY A 131 2.55 1.40 -5.46
CA GLY A 131 1.12 1.74 -5.55
C GLY A 131 0.34 0.79 -6.46
N ASN A 132 0.77 -0.47 -6.59
CA ASN A 132 0.05 -1.48 -7.37
C ASN A 132 -1.25 -1.88 -6.65
N PRO A 133 -2.42 -1.70 -7.26
CA PRO A 133 -3.69 -1.98 -6.59
C PRO A 133 -4.02 -3.47 -6.58
N LEU A 134 -4.49 -3.96 -5.42
CA LEU A 134 -5.13 -5.27 -5.32
C LEU A 134 -6.57 -5.14 -5.79
N HIS A 135 -6.85 -5.60 -7.00
CA HIS A 135 -8.17 -5.51 -7.61
C HIS A 135 -9.13 -6.59 -7.09
N SER A 136 -10.41 -6.24 -7.05
CA SER A 136 -11.52 -7.16 -6.78
C SER A 136 -11.44 -7.89 -5.44
N MET A 137 -10.71 -7.36 -4.47
CA MET A 137 -10.67 -7.92 -3.13
C MET A 137 -12.06 -7.86 -2.49
N ARG A 138 -12.52 -9.00 -1.97
CA ARG A 138 -13.82 -9.15 -1.34
C ARG A 138 -13.74 -10.01 -0.09
N TYR A 139 -14.38 -9.57 0.97
CA TYR A 139 -14.60 -10.34 2.19
C TYR A 139 -16.08 -10.63 2.35
N VAL A 140 -16.42 -11.90 2.49
CA VAL A 140 -17.81 -12.39 2.60
C VAL A 140 -18.02 -13.07 3.94
N PHE A 141 -19.18 -12.81 4.56
CA PHE A 141 -19.57 -13.47 5.80
C PHE A 141 -21.09 -13.55 5.89
N SER A 142 -21.62 -14.38 6.77
CA SER A 142 -23.05 -14.53 7.00
C SER A 142 -23.39 -14.41 8.48
N THR A 143 -24.51 -13.77 8.79
CA THR A 143 -25.14 -13.78 10.11
C THR A 143 -26.00 -15.00 10.31
N GLY A 144 -26.25 -15.79 9.27
CA GLY A 144 -26.93 -17.08 9.30
C GLY A 144 -25.94 -18.26 9.39
N LYS A 145 -26.49 -19.47 9.35
CA LYS A 145 -25.70 -20.71 9.38
C LYS A 145 -24.98 -21.02 8.08
N GLU A 146 -25.41 -20.41 6.99
CA GLU A 146 -24.90 -20.64 5.66
C GLU A 146 -24.56 -19.32 4.98
N VAL A 147 -23.66 -19.37 4.00
CA VAL A 147 -23.39 -18.28 3.09
C VAL A 147 -24.15 -18.51 1.81
N ASP A 148 -24.94 -17.54 1.38
CA ASP A 148 -25.69 -17.63 0.12
C ASP A 148 -24.70 -17.81 -1.04
N SER A 149 -24.90 -18.88 -1.82
CA SER A 149 -24.09 -19.24 -2.97
C SER A 149 -24.80 -18.95 -4.31
N MET A 150 -25.89 -18.18 -4.28
CA MET A 150 -26.60 -17.83 -5.51
C MET A 150 -25.72 -16.99 -6.42
N TYR A 151 -25.64 -17.37 -7.66
CA TYR A 151 -24.99 -16.62 -8.72
C TYR A 151 -25.99 -16.31 -9.84
N MET A 152 -25.75 -15.20 -10.49
CA MET A 152 -26.47 -14.83 -11.70
C MET A 152 -25.49 -14.85 -12.86
N SER A 153 -25.81 -15.57 -13.92
CA SER A 153 -25.07 -15.54 -15.17
C SER A 153 -25.89 -14.83 -16.24
N GLY A 154 -25.25 -14.11 -17.09
CA GLY A 154 -25.88 -13.38 -18.17
C GLY A 154 -24.85 -13.02 -19.25
N TYR A 155 -25.32 -12.41 -20.31
CA TYR A 155 -24.47 -11.84 -21.34
C TYR A 155 -24.80 -10.35 -21.49
N THR A 156 -23.81 -9.60 -21.89
CA THR A 156 -23.99 -8.21 -22.31
C THR A 156 -24.00 -8.16 -23.83
N ALA A 157 -24.89 -7.35 -24.37
CA ALA A 157 -24.92 -7.10 -25.82
C ALA A 157 -24.88 -5.59 -26.07
N ASP A 158 -24.22 -5.17 -27.13
CA ASP A 158 -24.27 -3.78 -27.58
C ASP A 158 -25.66 -3.51 -28.12
N SER A 159 -26.39 -2.61 -27.45
CA SER A 159 -27.76 -2.24 -27.85
C SER A 159 -27.84 -1.58 -29.23
N TYR A 160 -26.73 -1.04 -29.70
CA TYR A 160 -26.67 -0.37 -30.99
C TYR A 160 -26.39 -1.35 -32.14
N LYS A 161 -25.57 -2.39 -31.92
CA LYS A 161 -25.17 -3.36 -32.95
C LYS A 161 -25.84 -4.71 -32.80
N ALA A 162 -26.54 -4.94 -31.71
CA ALA A 162 -27.13 -6.23 -31.34
C ALA A 162 -26.10 -7.40 -31.31
N ASP A 163 -24.81 -7.10 -31.23
CA ASP A 163 -23.74 -8.07 -31.15
C ASP A 163 -23.45 -8.42 -29.69
N SER A 164 -23.16 -9.70 -29.43
CA SER A 164 -22.67 -10.14 -28.13
C SER A 164 -21.22 -9.70 -27.94
N VAL A 165 -20.90 -9.17 -26.80
CA VAL A 165 -19.54 -8.76 -26.39
C VAL A 165 -18.93 -9.84 -25.51
#